data_1ec8701a36eea5ecf3cdad9d1863bdaa
#
_entry.id   1ec8701a36eea5ecf3cdad9d1863bdaa
#
_cell.length_a   1.000
_cell.length_b   1.000
_cell.length_c   1.000
_cell.angle_alpha   90.00
_cell.angle_beta   90.00
_cell.angle_gamma   90.00
#
_symmetry.space_group_name_H-M   'P 1'
#
loop_
_entity.id
_entity.type
_entity.pdbx_description
1 polymer ?
#
loop_
_entity_poly.entity_id
_entity_poly.type
_entity_poly.pdbx_seq_one_letter_code
_entity_poly.pdbx_strand_id
1 'polypeptide(L)'
;MTQYPKRPCAWQGCHEYALPGKSYCEAHQKQWNSSANNRQKLRRLHERLNGTRKDFRERSKPYNNDRWKRSRALFLQLHPWCEECRKQGKLVPATDVDHIIPHRGDMSLFWDEGNWQALCHECHARKTYAETLGKARRRG
;
A
#
# COMPACT_ATOMS: atom_id res chain seq x y z
N MET A 1 -24.02 13.25 -31.10
CA MET A 1 -24.51 12.79 -29.77
C MET A 1 -23.89 11.41 -29.52
N THR A 2 -23.02 11.30 -28.57
CA THR A 2 -22.47 10.01 -28.16
C THR A 2 -23.53 9.27 -27.35
N GLN A 3 -24.23 8.32 -27.97
CA GLN A 3 -25.08 7.39 -27.24
C GLN A 3 -24.17 6.43 -26.47
N TYR A 4 -24.05 6.63 -25.17
CA TYR A 4 -23.44 5.63 -24.30
C TYR A 4 -24.29 4.35 -24.33
N PRO A 5 -23.68 3.18 -24.55
CA PRO A 5 -24.42 1.92 -24.48
C PRO A 5 -25.08 1.78 -23.11
N LYS A 6 -26.38 1.44 -23.10
CA LYS A 6 -27.13 1.19 -21.85
C LYS A 6 -26.47 0.00 -21.13
N ARG A 7 -25.96 0.22 -19.95
CA ARG A 7 -25.37 -0.82 -19.10
C ARG A 7 -26.39 -1.23 -18.03
N PRO A 8 -26.48 -2.52 -17.68
CA PRO A 8 -27.32 -2.95 -16.57
C PRO A 8 -26.81 -2.34 -15.25
N CYS A 9 -27.70 -2.11 -14.31
CA CYS A 9 -27.37 -1.67 -12.96
C CYS A 9 -26.47 -2.72 -12.28
N ALA A 10 -25.37 -2.29 -11.68
CA ALA A 10 -24.43 -3.17 -10.98
C ALA A 10 -24.96 -3.65 -9.60
N TRP A 11 -26.16 -3.25 -9.21
CA TRP A 11 -26.78 -3.72 -7.97
C TRP A 11 -27.34 -5.12 -8.15
N GLN A 12 -26.93 -6.02 -7.29
CA GLN A 12 -27.32 -7.43 -7.38
C GLN A 12 -28.85 -7.59 -7.34
N GLY A 13 -29.42 -8.28 -8.33
CA GLY A 13 -30.86 -8.48 -8.44
C GLY A 13 -31.65 -7.30 -9.04
N CYS A 14 -30.98 -6.26 -9.52
CA CYS A 14 -31.63 -5.12 -10.20
C CYS A 14 -31.69 -5.35 -11.70
N HIS A 15 -32.87 -5.18 -12.28
CA HIS A 15 -33.09 -5.33 -13.73
C HIS A 15 -33.14 -3.98 -14.49
N GLU A 16 -32.93 -2.86 -13.78
CA GLU A 16 -32.92 -1.52 -14.37
C GLU A 16 -31.54 -1.20 -15.02
N TYR A 17 -31.55 -0.19 -15.87
CA TYR A 17 -30.33 0.31 -16.48
C TYR A 17 -29.66 1.37 -15.61
N ALA A 18 -28.35 1.34 -15.60
CA ALA A 18 -27.55 2.36 -14.93
C ALA A 18 -27.70 3.73 -15.61
N LEU A 19 -27.58 4.79 -14.81
CA LEU A 19 -27.52 6.16 -15.33
C LEU A 19 -26.28 6.35 -16.23
N PRO A 20 -26.35 7.23 -17.23
CA PRO A 20 -25.20 7.53 -18.09
C PRO A 20 -23.94 7.88 -17.28
N GLY A 21 -22.86 7.20 -17.55
CA GLY A 21 -21.58 7.38 -16.83
C GLY A 21 -21.57 6.92 -15.36
N LYS A 22 -22.61 6.21 -14.90
CA LYS A 22 -22.73 5.66 -13.55
C LYS A 22 -22.77 4.12 -13.58
N SER A 23 -22.60 3.51 -12.43
CA SER A 23 -22.70 2.05 -12.27
C SER A 23 -24.08 1.60 -11.82
N TYR A 24 -24.94 2.51 -11.37
CA TYR A 24 -26.22 2.19 -10.75
C TYR A 24 -27.38 2.95 -11.41
N CYS A 25 -28.59 2.38 -11.38
CA CYS A 25 -29.83 3.07 -11.75
C CYS A 25 -30.12 4.21 -10.76
N GLU A 26 -31.08 5.06 -11.06
CA GLU A 26 -31.38 6.23 -10.24
C GLU A 26 -31.66 5.89 -8.77
N ALA A 27 -32.48 4.87 -8.51
CA ALA A 27 -32.80 4.41 -7.16
C ALA A 27 -31.57 3.94 -6.38
N HIS A 28 -30.76 3.08 -6.99
CA HIS A 28 -29.56 2.55 -6.37
C HIS A 28 -28.42 3.57 -6.31
N GLN A 29 -28.40 4.56 -7.20
CA GLN A 29 -27.45 5.68 -7.10
C GLN A 29 -27.79 6.59 -5.91
N LYS A 30 -29.08 6.83 -5.63
CA LYS A 30 -29.51 7.53 -4.42
C LYS A 30 -29.12 6.76 -3.16
N GLN A 31 -29.37 5.45 -3.17
CA GLN A 31 -28.98 4.55 -2.06
C GLN A 31 -27.45 4.49 -1.89
N TRP A 32 -26.69 4.42 -2.97
CA TRP A 32 -25.22 4.50 -2.96
C TRP A 32 -24.72 5.83 -2.40
N ASN A 33 -25.36 6.94 -2.79
CA ASN A 33 -25.01 8.27 -2.30
C ASN A 33 -25.41 8.46 -0.83
N SER A 34 -26.54 7.92 -0.38
CA SER A 34 -26.95 7.94 1.04
C SER A 34 -26.06 7.05 1.90
N SER A 35 -25.41 6.05 1.32
CA SER A 35 -24.31 5.33 1.98
C SER A 35 -23.02 6.15 2.11
N ALA A 36 -23.10 7.48 1.90
CA ALA A 36 -22.02 8.42 2.26
C ALA A 36 -21.60 8.26 3.73
N ASN A 37 -22.53 7.92 4.62
CA ASN A 37 -22.24 7.52 5.99
C ASN A 37 -21.36 6.26 6.05
N ASN A 38 -21.59 5.27 5.20
CA ASN A 38 -20.72 4.09 5.09
C ASN A 38 -19.34 4.46 4.54
N ARG A 39 -19.28 5.35 3.56
CA ARG A 39 -18.02 5.84 2.99
C ARG A 39 -17.22 6.63 4.01
N GLN A 40 -17.88 7.47 4.80
CA GLN A 40 -17.23 8.22 5.89
C GLN A 40 -16.78 7.28 7.02
N LYS A 41 -17.58 6.28 7.36
CA LYS A 41 -17.23 5.25 8.34
C LYS A 41 -16.03 4.41 7.89
N LEU A 42 -16.02 3.96 6.63
CA LEU A 42 -14.89 3.24 6.03
C LEU A 42 -13.63 4.12 5.96
N ARG A 43 -13.78 5.40 5.62
CA ARG A 43 -12.66 6.36 5.60
C ARG A 43 -12.08 6.54 7.01
N ARG A 44 -12.91 6.73 8.03
CA ARG A 44 -12.47 6.81 9.44
C ARG A 44 -11.79 5.51 9.90
N LEU A 45 -12.34 4.36 9.51
CA LEU A 45 -11.71 3.06 9.80
C LEU A 45 -10.35 2.94 9.12
N HIS A 46 -10.25 3.30 7.85
CA HIS A 46 -9.00 3.30 7.10
C HIS A 46 -7.96 4.27 7.69
N GLU A 47 -8.39 5.46 8.10
CA GLU A 47 -7.53 6.44 8.80
C GLU A 47 -7.06 5.90 10.15
N ARG A 48 -7.91 5.20 10.90
CA ARG A 48 -7.54 4.55 12.17
C ARG A 48 -6.53 3.42 11.98
N LEU A 49 -6.68 2.64 10.91
CA LEU A 49 -5.80 1.49 10.63
C LEU A 49 -4.45 1.93 10.03
N ASN A 50 -4.47 2.91 9.13
CA ASN A 50 -3.30 3.31 8.34
C ASN A 50 -2.72 4.69 8.75
N GLY A 51 -3.36 5.37 9.69
CA GLY A 51 -3.04 6.74 10.05
C GLY A 51 -3.62 7.78 9.07
N THR A 52 -3.44 9.03 9.40
CA THR A 52 -3.92 10.15 8.58
C THR A 52 -3.01 10.39 7.37
N ARG A 53 -3.49 11.19 6.39
CA ARG A 53 -2.63 11.64 5.27
C ARG A 53 -1.40 12.41 5.76
N LYS A 54 -1.52 13.12 6.89
CA LYS A 54 -0.41 13.81 7.53
C LYS A 54 0.62 12.81 8.05
N ASP A 55 0.17 11.77 8.75
CA ASP A 55 1.05 10.70 9.28
C ASP A 55 1.75 9.94 8.15
N PHE A 56 1.05 9.71 7.03
CA PHE A 56 1.65 9.09 5.85
C PHE A 56 2.72 10.00 5.23
N ARG A 57 2.45 11.30 5.09
CA ARG A 57 3.43 12.28 4.58
C ARG A 57 4.66 12.37 5.48
N GLU A 58 4.46 12.43 6.80
CA GLU A 58 5.58 12.47 7.74
C GLU A 58 6.45 11.21 7.65
N ARG A 59 5.83 10.02 7.62
CA ARG A 59 6.55 8.75 7.47
C ARG A 59 7.27 8.60 6.13
N SER A 60 6.74 9.19 5.06
CA SER A 60 7.35 9.11 3.72
C SER A 60 8.47 10.13 3.49
N LYS A 61 8.58 11.18 4.32
CA LYS A 61 9.61 12.21 4.16
C LYS A 61 11.06 11.67 4.08
N PRO A 62 11.47 10.73 4.95
CA PRO A 62 12.82 10.19 4.88
C PRO A 62 13.13 9.51 3.54
N TYR A 63 12.13 8.82 2.97
CA TYR A 63 12.29 8.09 1.70
C TYR A 63 12.27 8.99 0.46
N ASN A 64 11.74 10.21 0.58
CA ASN A 64 11.59 11.14 -0.54
C ASN A 64 12.76 12.12 -0.69
N ASN A 65 13.77 12.08 0.20
CA ASN A 65 14.91 12.96 0.09
C ASN A 65 16.01 12.37 -0.83
N ASP A 66 16.82 13.26 -1.43
CA ASP A 66 17.87 12.87 -2.37
C ASP A 66 19.00 12.09 -1.71
N ARG A 67 19.26 12.31 -0.41
CA ARG A 67 20.22 11.52 0.35
C ARG A 67 19.81 10.05 0.40
N TRP A 68 18.54 9.76 0.71
CA TRP A 68 18.03 8.40 0.72
C TRP A 68 18.13 7.75 -0.66
N LYS A 69 17.68 8.46 -1.70
CA LYS A 69 17.73 7.93 -3.07
C LYS A 69 19.14 7.53 -3.50
N ARG A 70 20.13 8.36 -3.19
CA ARG A 70 21.54 8.06 -3.50
C ARG A 70 22.09 6.91 -2.66
N SER A 71 21.83 6.92 -1.34
CA SER A 71 22.31 5.87 -0.44
C SER A 71 21.69 4.51 -0.79
N ARG A 72 20.38 4.49 -1.10
CA ARG A 72 19.68 3.30 -1.57
C ARG A 72 20.27 2.75 -2.87
N ALA A 73 20.52 3.61 -3.85
CA ALA A 73 21.09 3.21 -5.13
C ALA A 73 22.51 2.61 -4.95
N LEU A 74 23.34 3.23 -4.14
CA LEU A 74 24.66 2.73 -3.82
C LEU A 74 24.62 1.37 -3.09
N PHE A 75 23.73 1.25 -2.12
CA PHE A 75 23.56 0.00 -1.37
C PHE A 75 23.15 -1.15 -2.29
N LEU A 76 22.22 -0.93 -3.23
CA LEU A 76 21.80 -1.95 -4.21
C LEU A 76 22.90 -2.31 -5.21
N GLN A 77 23.81 -1.38 -5.54
CA GLN A 77 24.99 -1.69 -6.36
C GLN A 77 25.97 -2.61 -5.63
N LEU A 78 26.15 -2.41 -4.33
CA LEU A 78 27.01 -3.24 -3.49
C LEU A 78 26.36 -4.58 -3.10
N HIS A 79 25.04 -4.62 -3.04
CA HIS A 79 24.23 -5.78 -2.69
C HIS A 79 23.19 -6.09 -3.79
N PRO A 80 23.64 -6.58 -4.96
CA PRO A 80 22.79 -6.71 -6.14
C PRO A 80 21.75 -7.84 -6.05
N TRP A 81 21.89 -8.74 -5.09
CA TRP A 81 21.05 -9.93 -4.97
C TRP A 81 20.13 -9.89 -3.75
N CYS A 82 18.91 -10.38 -3.92
CA CYS A 82 17.97 -10.54 -2.81
C CYS A 82 18.52 -11.50 -1.76
N GLU A 83 18.65 -11.03 -0.54
CA GLU A 83 19.22 -11.82 0.57
C GLU A 83 18.33 -13.03 0.93
N GLU A 84 16.99 -12.87 0.93
CA GLU A 84 16.06 -13.96 1.22
C GLU A 84 16.09 -15.05 0.13
N CYS A 85 16.17 -14.67 -1.13
CA CYS A 85 16.28 -15.62 -2.23
C CYS A 85 17.62 -16.35 -2.19
N ARG A 86 18.72 -15.66 -1.83
CA ARG A 86 20.05 -16.29 -1.66
C ARG A 86 20.06 -17.37 -0.59
N LYS A 87 19.37 -17.15 0.52
CA LYS A 87 19.21 -18.18 1.57
C LYS A 87 18.56 -19.46 1.05
N GLN A 88 17.74 -19.35 -0.01
CA GLN A 88 17.09 -20.48 -0.70
C GLN A 88 17.90 -21.01 -1.89
N GLY A 89 19.14 -20.55 -2.09
CA GLY A 89 19.97 -20.93 -3.22
C GLY A 89 19.58 -20.30 -4.56
N LYS A 90 18.77 -19.24 -4.55
CA LYS A 90 18.29 -18.54 -5.75
C LYS A 90 19.00 -17.20 -5.91
N LEU A 91 19.43 -16.88 -7.15
CA LEU A 91 19.98 -15.59 -7.51
C LEU A 91 18.89 -14.73 -8.16
N VAL A 92 18.24 -13.88 -7.37
CA VAL A 92 17.21 -12.93 -7.83
C VAL A 92 17.71 -11.52 -7.57
N PRO A 93 17.68 -10.62 -8.56
CA PRO A 93 18.12 -9.24 -8.39
C PRO A 93 17.31 -8.54 -7.28
N ALA A 94 18.02 -7.82 -6.42
CA ALA A 94 17.38 -6.95 -5.42
C ALA A 94 16.93 -5.65 -6.07
N THR A 95 15.74 -5.21 -5.74
CA THR A 95 15.13 -3.96 -6.23
C THR A 95 14.80 -2.99 -5.11
N ASP A 96 14.66 -3.49 -3.91
CA ASP A 96 14.23 -2.73 -2.73
C ASP A 96 15.27 -2.81 -1.61
N VAL A 97 15.48 -1.69 -0.93
CA VAL A 97 16.20 -1.64 0.34
C VAL A 97 15.16 -1.63 1.46
N ASP A 98 15.23 -2.59 2.33
CA ASP A 98 14.35 -2.75 3.47
C ASP A 98 15.14 -2.66 4.78
N HIS A 99 14.47 -2.35 5.87
CA HIS A 99 15.03 -2.35 7.21
C HIS A 99 14.79 -3.71 7.90
N ILE A 100 15.86 -4.35 8.36
CA ILE A 100 15.77 -5.63 9.09
C ILE A 100 14.88 -5.45 10.32
N ILE A 101 15.17 -4.43 11.13
CA ILE A 101 14.33 -3.97 12.23
C ILE A 101 13.57 -2.73 11.76
N PRO A 102 12.23 -2.74 11.77
CA PRO A 102 11.45 -1.57 11.37
C PRO A 102 11.82 -0.34 12.21
N HIS A 103 12.22 0.74 11.56
CA HIS A 103 12.69 1.95 12.25
C HIS A 103 11.59 2.71 13.03
N ARG A 104 10.32 2.57 12.64
CA ARG A 104 9.13 3.18 13.28
C ARG A 104 9.25 4.67 13.60
N GLY A 105 9.98 5.42 12.75
CA GLY A 105 10.26 6.84 12.95
C GLY A 105 11.59 7.13 13.65
N ASP A 106 12.31 6.13 14.13
CA ASP A 106 13.65 6.27 14.65
C ASP A 106 14.66 6.47 13.52
N MET A 107 15.20 7.68 13.40
CA MET A 107 16.14 8.05 12.34
C MET A 107 17.51 7.40 12.52
N SER A 108 17.90 7.01 13.72
CA SER A 108 19.14 6.24 13.96
C SER A 108 19.04 4.87 13.30
N LEU A 109 17.92 4.16 13.48
CA LEU A 109 17.65 2.87 12.82
C LEU A 109 17.45 3.03 11.31
N PHE A 110 16.85 4.16 10.89
CA PHE A 110 16.62 4.45 9.47
C PHE A 110 17.93 4.58 8.68
N TRP A 111 18.92 5.27 9.25
CA TRP A 111 20.20 5.53 8.61
C TRP A 111 21.29 4.53 8.95
N ASP A 112 20.99 3.53 9.76
CA ASP A 112 21.92 2.45 10.08
C ASP A 112 21.99 1.47 8.90
N GLU A 113 23.06 1.54 8.15
CA GLU A 113 23.32 0.64 7.00
C GLU A 113 23.43 -0.83 7.43
N GLY A 114 23.85 -1.09 8.67
CA GLY A 114 23.86 -2.44 9.26
C GLY A 114 22.46 -3.01 9.48
N ASN A 115 21.44 -2.13 9.52
CA ASN A 115 20.02 -2.49 9.58
C ASN A 115 19.36 -2.57 8.20
N TRP A 116 20.08 -2.37 7.11
CA TRP A 116 19.54 -2.47 5.76
C TRP A 116 19.73 -3.86 5.18
N GLN A 117 18.79 -4.27 4.35
CA GLN A 117 18.86 -5.49 3.57
C GLN A 117 18.35 -5.27 2.15
N ALA A 118 18.98 -5.94 1.19
CA ALA A 118 18.57 -5.91 -0.21
C ALA A 118 17.56 -7.03 -0.48
N LEU A 119 16.36 -6.68 -0.93
CA LEU A 119 15.29 -7.62 -1.22
C LEU A 119 14.75 -7.43 -2.63
N CYS A 120 14.26 -8.49 -3.26
CA CYS A 120 13.39 -8.35 -4.41
C CYS A 120 11.99 -7.88 -3.96
N HIS A 121 11.23 -7.34 -4.87
CA HIS A 121 9.91 -6.78 -4.56
C HIS A 121 8.97 -7.79 -3.88
N GLU A 122 8.97 -9.05 -4.31
CA GLU A 122 8.17 -10.13 -3.71
C GLU A 122 8.53 -10.40 -2.25
N CYS A 123 9.82 -10.54 -1.95
CA CYS A 123 10.28 -10.79 -0.58
C CYS A 123 10.01 -9.60 0.33
N HIS A 124 10.19 -8.38 -0.17
CA HIS A 124 9.84 -7.14 0.55
C HIS A 124 8.34 -7.07 0.84
N ALA A 125 7.49 -7.32 -0.15
CA ALA A 125 6.03 -7.34 0.03
C ALA A 125 5.59 -8.39 1.06
N ARG A 126 6.16 -9.60 1.00
CA ARG A 126 5.87 -10.69 1.93
C ARG A 126 6.25 -10.34 3.37
N LYS A 127 7.42 -9.75 3.56
CA LYS A 127 7.90 -9.28 4.87
C LYS A 127 6.98 -8.20 5.45
N THR A 128 6.64 -7.18 4.65
CA THR A 128 5.74 -6.09 5.05
C THR A 128 4.36 -6.63 5.45
N TYR A 129 3.83 -7.59 4.69
CA TYR A 129 2.56 -8.23 5.01
C TYR A 129 2.62 -8.98 6.35
N ALA A 130 3.67 -9.77 6.58
CA ALA A 130 3.87 -10.50 7.84
C ALA A 130 3.99 -9.56 9.05
N GLU A 131 4.71 -8.45 8.91
CA GLU A 131 4.82 -7.41 9.95
C GLU A 131 3.47 -6.75 10.26
N THR A 132 2.66 -6.51 9.23
CA THR A 132 1.31 -5.94 9.39
C THR A 132 0.39 -6.89 10.13
N LEU A 133 0.39 -8.19 9.81
CA LEU A 133 -0.38 -9.21 10.52
C LEU A 133 0.07 -9.37 11.98
N GLY A 134 1.38 -9.33 12.23
CA GLY A 134 1.94 -9.39 13.57
C GLY A 134 1.49 -8.21 14.46
N LYS A 135 1.33 -7.02 13.88
CA LYS A 135 0.78 -5.84 14.58
C LYS A 135 -0.71 -6.00 14.91
N ALA A 136 -1.49 -6.56 13.99
CA ALA A 136 -2.92 -6.80 14.20
C ALA A 136 -3.17 -7.77 15.36
N ARG A 137 -2.38 -8.84 15.47
CA ARG A 137 -2.48 -9.83 16.56
C ARG A 137 -2.10 -9.28 17.94
N ARG A 138 -1.20 -8.28 18.01
CA ARG A 138 -0.77 -7.66 19.30
C ARG A 138 -1.75 -6.62 19.83
N ARG A 139 -2.75 -6.21 19.02
CA ARG A 139 -3.78 -5.23 19.41
C ARG A 139 -5.12 -5.87 19.76
N GLY A 140 -5.19 -7.19 19.69
CA GLY A 140 -6.35 -7.97 20.09
C GLY A 140 -6.30 -8.44 21.53
#